data_7189c8d77ab4eb65b7680bc1b8548eee
#
_entry.id   7189c8d77ab4eb65b7680bc1b8548eee
#
_cell.length_a   1.000
_cell.length_b   1.000
_cell.length_c   1.000
_cell.angle_alpha   90.00
_cell.angle_beta   90.00
_cell.angle_gamma   90.00
#
_symmetry.space_group_name_H-M   'P 1'
#
loop_
_entity.id
_entity.type
_entity.pdbx_description
1 polymer ?
#
loop_
_entity_poly.entity_id
_entity_poly.type
_entity_poly.pdbx_seq_one_letter_code
_entity_poly.pdbx_strand_id
1 'polypeptide(L)'
;WIGCLTAGVMGVVISFIFGYFALVMKGAMNACGVAVNLIATGGTVFVLVMLTGSKANSSALKSLTFPVVNIPVLKDIPVLGTIFSGQNLVTYIAWAIVAVTAWMLYKTKLGINIRAVGENPAAAKAAGLSVLKHQFAALAICGVSCAFGGMYLSMGALKSFTTGMVAGRGYMSLAMDAMSQGNPIV
;
A
#
# COMPACT_ATOMS: atom_id res chain seq x y z
N TRP A 1 2.52 -4.57 16.99
CA TRP A 1 2.56 -5.69 16.01
C TRP A 1 1.15 -6.12 15.59
N ILE A 2 0.21 -6.28 16.54
CA ILE A 2 -1.18 -6.66 16.24
C ILE A 2 -1.83 -5.67 15.26
N GLY A 3 -1.65 -4.36 15.45
CA GLY A 3 -2.14 -3.33 14.54
C GLY A 3 -1.58 -3.43 13.11
N CYS A 4 -0.32 -3.86 12.96
CA CYS A 4 0.28 -4.08 11.65
C CYS A 4 -0.35 -5.27 10.92
N LEU A 5 -0.59 -6.36 11.65
CA LEU A 5 -1.23 -7.55 11.08
C LEU A 5 -2.68 -7.27 10.69
N THR A 6 -3.45 -6.61 11.56
CA THR A 6 -4.84 -6.24 11.25
C THR A 6 -4.95 -5.30 10.06
N ALA A 7 -4.07 -4.30 9.97
CA ALA A 7 -4.04 -3.40 8.81
C ALA A 7 -3.69 -4.13 7.51
N GLY A 8 -2.71 -5.06 7.54
CA GLY A 8 -2.37 -5.89 6.38
C GLY A 8 -3.55 -6.76 5.92
N VAL A 9 -4.23 -7.42 6.85
CA VAL A 9 -5.40 -8.25 6.55
C VAL A 9 -6.53 -7.40 5.96
N MET A 10 -6.83 -6.24 6.55
CA MET A 10 -7.85 -5.32 6.03
C MET A 10 -7.50 -4.80 4.63
N GLY A 11 -6.23 -4.50 4.36
CA GLY A 11 -5.78 -4.10 3.03
C GLY A 11 -6.01 -5.17 1.98
N VAL A 12 -5.73 -6.43 2.31
CA VAL A 12 -6.01 -7.58 1.44
C VAL A 12 -7.52 -7.76 1.22
N VAL A 13 -8.34 -7.68 2.26
CA VAL A 13 -9.80 -7.80 2.16
C VAL A 13 -10.37 -6.73 1.22
N ILE A 14 -9.98 -5.47 1.39
CA ILE A 14 -10.42 -4.37 0.51
C ILE A 14 -9.97 -4.60 -0.93
N SER A 15 -8.74 -5.07 -1.14
CA SER A 15 -8.24 -5.40 -2.49
C SER A 15 -9.02 -6.56 -3.13
N PHE A 16 -9.41 -7.57 -2.37
CA PHE A 16 -10.25 -8.66 -2.89
C PHE A 16 -11.66 -8.18 -3.25
N ILE A 17 -12.27 -7.33 -2.43
CA ILE A 17 -13.57 -6.71 -2.73
C ILE A 17 -13.46 -5.90 -4.02
N PHE A 18 -12.45 -5.04 -4.15
CA PHE A 18 -12.20 -4.29 -5.37
C PHE A 18 -12.02 -5.22 -6.58
N GLY A 19 -11.18 -6.26 -6.45
CA GLY A 19 -10.92 -7.23 -7.50
C GLY A 19 -12.17 -8.00 -7.93
N TYR A 20 -13.05 -8.34 -7.00
CA TYR A 20 -14.31 -8.98 -7.32
C TYR A 20 -15.20 -8.11 -8.21
N PHE A 21 -15.40 -6.84 -7.83
CA PHE A 21 -16.23 -5.93 -8.64
C PHE A 21 -15.58 -5.57 -9.98
N ALA A 22 -14.26 -5.32 -10.00
CA ALA A 22 -13.55 -4.90 -11.21
C ALA A 22 -13.31 -6.05 -12.19
N LEU A 23 -12.88 -7.23 -11.70
CA LEU A 23 -12.41 -8.33 -12.55
C LEU A 23 -13.50 -9.36 -12.82
N VAL A 24 -14.31 -9.72 -11.82
CA VAL A 24 -15.33 -10.77 -11.96
C VAL A 24 -16.62 -10.18 -12.56
N MET A 25 -17.07 -9.04 -12.00
CA MET A 25 -18.28 -8.37 -12.50
C MET A 25 -18.02 -7.49 -13.73
N LYS A 26 -16.76 -7.40 -14.20
CA LYS A 26 -16.36 -6.58 -15.36
C LYS A 26 -16.79 -5.11 -15.24
N GLY A 27 -16.80 -4.58 -14.02
CA GLY A 27 -17.09 -3.16 -13.78
C GLY A 27 -15.98 -2.27 -14.36
N ALA A 28 -16.32 -1.01 -14.68
CA ALA A 28 -15.31 -0.05 -15.08
C ALA A 28 -14.30 0.16 -13.93
N MET A 29 -13.02 -0.16 -14.15
CA MET A 29 -11.98 -0.12 -13.11
C MET A 29 -11.93 1.24 -12.38
N ASN A 30 -12.04 2.34 -13.13
CA ASN A 30 -12.01 3.68 -12.57
C ASN A 30 -13.21 3.94 -11.65
N ALA A 31 -14.41 3.52 -12.05
CA ALA A 31 -15.62 3.68 -11.25
C ALA A 31 -15.55 2.86 -9.95
N CYS A 32 -15.09 1.61 -10.04
CA CYS A 32 -14.86 0.76 -8.87
C CYS A 32 -13.82 1.37 -7.92
N GLY A 33 -12.74 1.95 -8.44
CA GLY A 33 -11.71 2.62 -7.64
C GLY A 33 -12.25 3.84 -6.89
N VAL A 34 -13.03 4.68 -7.56
CA VAL A 34 -13.69 5.84 -6.94
C VAL A 34 -14.69 5.40 -5.86
N ALA A 35 -15.50 4.37 -6.12
CA ALA A 35 -16.44 3.83 -5.15
C ALA A 35 -15.74 3.32 -3.88
N VAL A 36 -14.67 2.53 -4.03
CA VAL A 36 -13.87 2.03 -2.89
C VAL A 36 -13.24 3.19 -2.11
N ASN A 37 -12.75 4.22 -2.80
CA ASN A 37 -12.18 5.41 -2.14
C ASN A 37 -13.23 6.17 -1.32
N LEU A 38 -14.46 6.33 -1.84
CA LEU A 38 -15.56 6.97 -1.11
C LEU A 38 -16.00 6.14 0.12
N ILE A 39 -16.11 4.81 -0.05
CA ILE A 39 -16.43 3.89 1.05
C ILE A 39 -15.33 3.94 2.12
N ALA A 40 -14.07 3.93 1.73
CA ALA A 40 -12.94 4.01 2.66
C ALA A 40 -12.96 5.34 3.43
N THR A 41 -13.17 6.45 2.74
CA THR A 41 -13.21 7.79 3.37
C THR A 41 -14.38 7.92 4.34
N GLY A 42 -15.59 7.56 3.93
CA GLY A 42 -16.77 7.59 4.78
C GLY A 42 -16.73 6.59 5.92
N GLY A 43 -16.31 5.35 5.63
CA GLY A 43 -16.21 4.27 6.61
C GLY A 43 -15.17 4.54 7.71
N THR A 44 -14.02 5.09 7.35
CA THR A 44 -13.00 5.44 8.36
C THR A 44 -13.45 6.55 9.30
N VAL A 45 -14.15 7.57 8.78
CA VAL A 45 -14.74 8.66 9.61
C VAL A 45 -15.83 8.10 10.52
N PHE A 46 -16.69 7.22 9.99
CA PHE A 46 -17.74 6.59 10.78
C PHE A 46 -17.18 5.79 11.95
N VAL A 47 -16.19 4.92 11.69
CA VAL A 47 -15.51 4.14 12.74
C VAL A 47 -14.81 5.06 13.75
N LEU A 48 -14.16 6.13 13.29
CA LEU A 48 -13.51 7.10 14.15
C LEU A 48 -14.51 7.74 15.11
N VAL A 49 -15.66 8.20 14.60
CA VAL A 49 -16.73 8.80 15.43
C VAL A 49 -17.27 7.81 16.46
N MET A 50 -17.47 6.56 16.07
CA MET A 50 -17.93 5.51 17.03
C MET A 50 -16.94 5.27 18.17
N LEU A 51 -15.63 5.33 17.87
CA LEU A 51 -14.59 5.01 18.86
C LEU A 51 -14.18 6.21 19.73
N THR A 52 -14.19 7.43 19.17
CA THR A 52 -13.64 8.62 19.85
C THR A 52 -14.67 9.70 20.12
N GLY A 53 -15.87 9.61 19.54
CA GLY A 53 -16.88 10.68 19.60
C GLY A 53 -16.47 11.95 18.82
N SER A 54 -15.29 12.00 18.22
CA SER A 54 -14.79 13.15 17.45
C SER A 54 -14.66 12.81 15.97
N LYS A 55 -14.96 13.78 15.08
CA LYS A 55 -14.84 13.64 13.62
C LYS A 55 -13.45 13.98 13.07
N ALA A 56 -12.60 14.60 13.89
CA ALA A 56 -11.37 15.21 13.41
C ALA A 56 -10.15 14.32 13.56
N ASN A 57 -9.92 13.74 14.73
CA ASN A 57 -8.71 12.99 15.03
C ASN A 57 -8.92 11.93 16.14
N SER A 58 -7.97 10.99 16.23
CA SER A 58 -7.94 9.97 17.27
C SER A 58 -6.99 10.30 18.42
N SER A 59 -6.67 11.57 18.67
CA SER A 59 -5.72 11.97 19.72
C SER A 59 -6.17 11.59 21.14
N ALA A 60 -7.46 11.32 21.34
CA ALA A 60 -7.99 10.80 22.62
C ALA A 60 -7.56 9.35 22.90
N LEU A 61 -7.15 8.57 21.89
CA LEU A 61 -6.65 7.22 22.04
C LEU A 61 -5.13 7.24 22.13
N LYS A 62 -4.55 6.52 23.10
CA LYS A 62 -3.08 6.33 23.18
C LYS A 62 -2.59 5.59 21.93
N SER A 63 -2.00 6.32 21.01
CA SER A 63 -1.35 5.73 19.83
C SER A 63 0.03 5.23 20.22
N LEU A 64 0.29 3.95 19.96
CA LEU A 64 1.64 3.40 20.00
C LEU A 64 2.39 3.86 18.74
N THR A 65 3.40 4.68 18.93
CA THR A 65 4.26 5.16 17.84
C THR A 65 5.44 4.21 17.64
N PHE A 66 5.89 4.07 16.40
CA PHE A 66 7.09 3.30 16.13
C PHE A 66 8.34 4.01 16.65
N PRO A 67 9.29 3.27 17.27
CA PRO A 67 10.55 3.83 17.71
C PRO A 67 11.36 4.35 16.52
N VAL A 68 12.01 5.48 16.71
CA VAL A 68 13.00 6.00 15.77
C VAL A 68 14.28 5.17 15.93
N VAL A 69 14.74 4.57 14.86
CA VAL A 69 15.96 3.77 14.84
C VAL A 69 17.14 4.67 14.47
N ASN A 70 18.03 4.89 15.43
CA ASN A 70 19.30 5.56 15.18
C ASN A 70 20.36 4.50 14.88
N ILE A 71 20.89 4.50 13.66
CA ILE A 71 22.00 3.61 13.29
C ILE A 71 23.31 4.35 13.60
N PRO A 72 24.07 3.91 14.63
CA PRO A 72 25.24 4.64 15.11
C PRO A 72 26.35 4.71 14.05
N VAL A 73 26.48 3.73 13.18
CA VAL A 73 27.53 3.62 12.15
C VAL A 73 27.36 4.64 11.00
N LEU A 74 26.14 5.07 10.69
CA LEU A 74 25.89 6.03 9.61
C LEU A 74 25.88 7.50 10.08
N LYS A 75 25.92 7.75 11.38
CA LYS A 75 25.83 9.09 11.95
C LYS A 75 27.05 9.96 11.64
N ASP A 76 28.19 9.32 11.38
CA ASP A 76 29.47 10.01 11.14
C ASP A 76 29.64 10.53 9.70
N ILE A 77 28.72 10.23 8.79
CA ILE A 77 28.76 10.70 7.41
C ILE A 77 27.73 11.84 7.25
N PRO A 78 28.18 13.11 7.03
CA PRO A 78 27.32 14.29 7.14
C PRO A 78 26.14 14.35 6.16
N VAL A 79 26.18 13.68 5.02
CA VAL A 79 25.10 13.65 4.02
C VAL A 79 24.25 12.37 4.13
N LEU A 80 24.88 11.20 4.19
CA LEU A 80 24.20 9.92 4.28
C LEU A 80 23.57 9.69 5.65
N GLY A 81 24.21 10.19 6.72
CA GLY A 81 23.67 10.11 8.07
C GLY A 81 22.31 10.81 8.22
N THR A 82 22.14 11.97 7.60
CA THR A 82 20.89 12.74 7.67
C THR A 82 19.74 12.07 6.88
N ILE A 83 20.06 11.37 5.79
CA ILE A 83 19.07 10.69 4.93
C ILE A 83 18.68 9.33 5.51
N PHE A 84 19.64 8.56 6.00
CA PHE A 84 19.46 7.18 6.41
C PHE A 84 19.35 6.96 7.92
N SER A 85 19.82 7.89 8.76
CA SER A 85 19.73 7.80 10.23
C SER A 85 18.59 8.65 10.76
N GLY A 86 17.93 8.20 11.83
CA GLY A 86 16.82 8.94 12.45
C GLY A 86 15.45 8.74 11.79
N GLN A 87 15.34 7.80 10.86
CA GLN A 87 14.06 7.44 10.23
C GLN A 87 13.25 6.46 11.07
N ASN A 88 11.95 6.45 10.88
CA ASN A 88 11.06 5.47 11.51
C ASN A 88 11.36 4.05 11.02
N LEU A 89 11.20 3.06 11.87
CA LEU A 89 11.38 1.65 11.52
C LEU A 89 10.58 1.26 10.24
N VAL A 90 9.39 1.82 10.06
CA VAL A 90 8.52 1.54 8.90
C VAL A 90 9.15 2.02 7.58
N THR A 91 9.99 3.06 7.59
CA THR A 91 10.71 3.52 6.39
C THR A 91 11.69 2.46 5.89
N TYR A 92 12.42 1.80 6.80
CA TYR A 92 13.35 0.71 6.41
C TYR A 92 12.58 -0.51 5.89
N ILE A 93 11.42 -0.82 6.50
CA ILE A 93 10.53 -1.87 6.01
C ILE A 93 10.00 -1.53 4.60
N ALA A 94 9.64 -0.27 4.34
CA ALA A 94 9.21 0.16 3.01
C ALA A 94 10.30 -0.06 1.95
N TRP A 95 11.56 0.27 2.26
CA TRP A 95 12.68 0.01 1.35
C TRP A 95 12.90 -1.48 1.09
N ALA A 96 12.77 -2.30 2.14
CA ALA A 96 12.83 -3.75 2.00
C ALA A 96 11.67 -4.27 1.12
N ILE A 97 10.46 -3.76 1.28
CA ILE A 97 9.30 -4.12 0.46
C ILE A 97 9.56 -3.79 -1.02
N VAL A 98 10.10 -2.60 -1.33
CA VAL A 98 10.45 -2.23 -2.71
C VAL A 98 11.47 -3.20 -3.30
N ALA A 99 12.54 -3.53 -2.58
CA ALA A 99 13.56 -4.46 -3.03
C ALA A 99 12.99 -5.87 -3.26
N VAL A 100 12.16 -6.36 -2.32
CA VAL A 100 11.51 -7.68 -2.44
C VAL A 100 10.52 -7.72 -3.60
N THR A 101 9.74 -6.66 -3.78
CA THR A 101 8.77 -6.55 -4.88
C THR A 101 9.49 -6.51 -6.23
N ALA A 102 10.56 -5.75 -6.36
CA ALA A 102 11.38 -5.69 -7.55
C ALA A 102 11.97 -7.08 -7.86
N TRP A 103 12.59 -7.72 -6.86
CA TRP A 103 13.14 -9.07 -7.02
C TRP A 103 12.05 -10.08 -7.42
N MET A 104 10.89 -10.01 -6.79
CA MET A 104 9.75 -10.89 -7.09
C MET A 104 9.26 -10.69 -8.54
N LEU A 105 9.09 -9.45 -8.99
CA LEU A 105 8.59 -9.15 -10.34
C LEU A 105 9.56 -9.58 -11.45
N TYR A 106 10.88 -9.46 -11.21
CA TYR A 106 11.86 -9.74 -12.27
C TYR A 106 12.46 -11.15 -12.20
N LYS A 107 12.47 -11.78 -11.04
CA LYS A 107 13.20 -13.06 -10.82
C LYS A 107 12.30 -14.24 -10.49
N THR A 108 11.01 -14.04 -10.16
CA THR A 108 10.13 -15.15 -9.82
C THR A 108 9.15 -15.49 -10.94
N LYS A 109 8.74 -16.75 -11.02
CA LYS A 109 7.72 -17.22 -11.97
C LYS A 109 6.38 -16.48 -11.81
N LEU A 110 6.01 -16.17 -10.57
CA LEU A 110 4.79 -15.38 -10.28
C LEU A 110 4.87 -13.97 -10.88
N GLY A 111 5.99 -13.27 -10.69
CA GLY A 111 6.16 -11.92 -11.22
C GLY A 111 6.16 -11.89 -12.75
N ILE A 112 6.87 -12.82 -13.40
CA ILE A 112 6.89 -12.93 -14.86
C ILE A 112 5.47 -13.20 -15.40
N ASN A 113 4.71 -14.10 -14.77
CA ASN A 113 3.35 -14.40 -15.17
C ASN A 113 2.40 -13.21 -14.96
N ILE A 114 2.54 -12.47 -13.85
CA ILE A 114 1.77 -11.25 -13.59
C ILE A 114 2.02 -10.20 -14.68
N ARG A 115 3.27 -9.99 -15.06
CA ARG A 115 3.65 -9.06 -16.14
C ARG A 115 3.09 -9.52 -17.50
N ALA A 116 3.24 -10.80 -17.83
CA ALA A 116 2.69 -11.36 -19.08
C ALA A 116 1.17 -11.19 -19.17
N VAL A 117 0.45 -11.41 -18.04
CA VAL A 117 -1.00 -11.18 -17.95
C VAL A 117 -1.35 -9.70 -18.06
N GLY A 118 -0.50 -8.80 -17.54
CA GLY A 118 -0.68 -7.34 -17.64
C GLY A 118 -0.51 -6.81 -19.06
N GLU A 119 0.49 -7.31 -19.80
CA GLU A 119 0.74 -6.89 -21.19
C GLU A 119 -0.33 -7.40 -22.15
N ASN A 120 -0.62 -8.69 -22.13
CA ASN A 120 -1.63 -9.26 -23.01
C ASN A 120 -2.37 -10.44 -22.35
N PRO A 121 -3.55 -10.18 -21.75
CA PRO A 121 -4.36 -11.23 -21.10
C PRO A 121 -4.79 -12.34 -22.06
N ALA A 122 -5.03 -12.03 -23.34
CA ALA A 122 -5.46 -13.02 -24.32
C ALA A 122 -4.34 -13.99 -24.67
N ALA A 123 -3.12 -13.48 -24.91
CA ALA A 123 -1.95 -14.30 -25.16
C ALA A 123 -1.57 -15.15 -23.94
N ALA A 124 -1.64 -14.59 -22.72
CA ALA A 124 -1.40 -15.31 -21.49
C ALA A 124 -2.40 -16.47 -21.31
N LYS A 125 -3.66 -16.25 -21.62
CA LYS A 125 -4.69 -17.30 -21.58
C LYS A 125 -4.42 -18.40 -22.62
N ALA A 126 -3.99 -18.04 -23.83
CA ALA A 126 -3.61 -19.02 -24.87
C ALA A 126 -2.40 -19.87 -24.46
N ALA A 127 -1.47 -19.30 -23.69
CA ALA A 127 -0.34 -19.98 -23.09
C ALA A 127 -0.71 -20.86 -21.86
N GLY A 128 -2.01 -20.98 -21.52
CA GLY A 128 -2.49 -21.81 -20.40
C GLY A 128 -2.44 -21.14 -19.03
N LEU A 129 -2.12 -19.84 -18.94
CA LEU A 129 -2.09 -19.14 -17.68
C LEU A 129 -3.50 -18.74 -17.22
N SER A 130 -3.80 -18.94 -15.94
CA SER A 130 -5.06 -18.50 -15.35
C SER A 130 -5.01 -16.99 -15.04
N VAL A 131 -5.54 -16.16 -15.94
CA VAL A 131 -5.52 -14.69 -15.87
C VAL A 131 -6.06 -14.19 -14.53
N LEU A 132 -7.25 -14.62 -14.12
CA LEU A 132 -7.88 -14.18 -12.86
C LEU A 132 -7.00 -14.44 -11.63
N LYS A 133 -6.39 -15.62 -11.53
CA LYS A 133 -5.55 -15.95 -10.36
C LYS A 133 -4.35 -15.01 -10.23
N HIS A 134 -3.70 -14.68 -11.33
CA HIS A 134 -2.54 -13.79 -11.33
C HIS A 134 -2.94 -12.33 -11.07
N GLN A 135 -4.10 -11.90 -11.57
CA GLN A 135 -4.65 -10.58 -11.25
C GLN A 135 -5.01 -10.44 -9.76
N PHE A 136 -5.66 -11.46 -9.16
CA PHE A 136 -5.94 -11.45 -7.73
C PHE A 136 -4.67 -11.51 -6.87
N ALA A 137 -3.65 -12.26 -7.30
CA ALA A 137 -2.36 -12.27 -6.62
C ALA A 137 -1.69 -10.88 -6.65
N ALA A 138 -1.71 -10.20 -7.79
CA ALA A 138 -1.20 -8.83 -7.91
C ALA A 138 -1.97 -7.85 -7.01
N LEU A 139 -3.30 -7.95 -6.96
CA LEU A 139 -4.14 -7.13 -6.08
C LEU A 139 -3.86 -7.38 -4.59
N ALA A 140 -3.62 -8.63 -4.20
CA ALA A 140 -3.28 -8.97 -2.81
C ALA A 140 -1.94 -8.31 -2.39
N ILE A 141 -0.93 -8.36 -3.26
CA ILE A 141 0.36 -7.71 -3.02
C ILE A 141 0.20 -6.19 -2.92
N CYS A 142 -0.58 -5.60 -3.83
CA CYS A 142 -0.92 -4.18 -3.82
C CYS A 142 -1.62 -3.78 -2.51
N GLY A 143 -2.62 -4.56 -2.07
CA GLY A 143 -3.35 -4.31 -0.82
C GLY A 143 -2.47 -4.32 0.42
N VAL A 144 -1.55 -5.29 0.50
CA VAL A 144 -0.57 -5.33 1.60
C VAL A 144 0.34 -4.09 1.57
N SER A 145 0.87 -3.73 0.39
CA SER A 145 1.74 -2.55 0.25
C SER A 145 1.03 -1.25 0.61
N CYS A 146 -0.23 -1.09 0.18
CA CYS A 146 -1.06 0.07 0.55
C CYS A 146 -1.33 0.12 2.06
N ALA A 147 -1.56 -1.03 2.71
CA ALA A 147 -1.75 -1.10 4.16
C ALA A 147 -0.51 -0.62 4.91
N PHE A 148 0.70 -1.01 4.47
CA PHE A 148 1.95 -0.51 5.03
C PHE A 148 2.10 1.00 4.85
N GLY A 149 1.71 1.56 3.69
CA GLY A 149 1.68 3.00 3.46
C GLY A 149 0.75 3.74 4.42
N GLY A 150 -0.46 3.20 4.65
CA GLY A 150 -1.42 3.74 5.63
C GLY A 150 -0.90 3.71 7.07
N MET A 151 -0.25 2.60 7.47
CA MET A 151 0.40 2.49 8.79
C MET A 151 1.53 3.51 8.97
N TYR A 152 2.34 3.72 7.95
CA TYR A 152 3.38 4.75 7.99
C TYR A 152 2.81 6.14 8.26
N LEU A 153 1.71 6.50 7.61
CA LEU A 153 1.07 7.80 7.82
C LEU A 153 0.51 7.95 9.22
N SER A 154 -0.21 6.94 9.74
CA SER A 154 -0.89 7.03 11.04
C SER A 154 0.06 6.88 12.23
N MET A 155 1.00 5.93 12.19
CA MET A 155 1.86 5.57 13.33
C MET A 155 3.29 6.10 13.21
N GLY A 156 3.75 6.38 11.99
CA GLY A 156 5.10 6.89 11.73
C GLY A 156 5.15 8.41 11.65
N ALA A 157 4.34 9.02 10.78
CA ALA A 157 4.43 10.46 10.49
C ALA A 157 3.57 11.31 11.44
N LEU A 158 2.27 10.98 11.58
CA LEU A 158 1.30 11.83 12.30
C LEU A 158 1.10 11.42 13.76
N LYS A 159 1.51 10.23 14.16
CA LYS A 159 1.34 9.66 15.51
C LYS A 159 -0.12 9.58 15.99
N SER A 160 -1.07 9.87 15.12
CA SER A 160 -2.51 9.79 15.34
C SER A 160 -3.24 9.67 14.01
N PHE A 161 -4.44 9.09 14.02
CA PHE A 161 -5.29 9.11 12.84
C PHE A 161 -5.98 10.47 12.74
N THR A 162 -5.87 11.12 11.58
CA THR A 162 -6.55 12.40 11.28
C THR A 162 -7.35 12.21 10.01
N THR A 163 -8.58 12.72 10.01
CA THR A 163 -9.44 12.67 8.82
C THR A 163 -8.75 13.36 7.65
N GLY A 164 -8.70 12.68 6.50
CA GLY A 164 -8.04 13.22 5.30
C GLY A 164 -6.51 13.18 5.32
N MET A 165 -5.87 12.44 6.23
CA MET A 165 -4.40 12.38 6.36
C MET A 165 -3.66 11.96 5.08
N VAL A 166 -4.33 11.29 4.14
CA VAL A 166 -3.75 10.89 2.85
C VAL A 166 -3.50 12.10 1.94
N ALA A 167 -4.33 13.16 2.04
CA ALA A 167 -4.16 14.47 1.39
C ALA A 167 -3.77 14.37 -0.11
N GLY A 168 -4.39 13.44 -0.85
CA GLY A 168 -4.13 13.27 -2.28
C GLY A 168 -2.81 12.60 -2.67
N ARG A 169 -2.01 12.10 -1.73
CA ARG A 169 -0.73 11.42 -2.02
C ARG A 169 -0.88 10.21 -2.94
N GLY A 170 -2.03 9.54 -2.93
CA GLY A 170 -2.34 8.46 -3.86
C GLY A 170 -2.38 8.91 -5.32
N TYR A 171 -2.84 10.13 -5.60
CA TYR A 171 -2.84 10.67 -6.96
C TYR A 171 -1.42 11.01 -7.44
N MET A 172 -0.55 11.46 -6.54
CA MET A 172 0.88 11.65 -6.86
C MET A 172 1.55 10.32 -7.20
N SER A 173 1.25 9.25 -6.47
CA SER A 173 1.80 7.92 -6.78
C SER A 173 1.29 7.37 -8.10
N LEU A 174 0.03 7.64 -8.49
CA LEU A 174 -0.48 7.29 -9.83
C LEU A 174 0.26 8.05 -10.94
N ALA A 175 0.57 9.33 -10.74
CA ALA A 175 1.34 10.10 -11.71
C ALA A 175 2.77 9.55 -11.86
N MET A 176 3.41 9.18 -10.75
CA MET A 176 4.74 8.55 -10.77
C MET A 176 4.72 7.18 -11.46
N ASP A 177 3.69 6.35 -11.22
CA ASP A 177 3.53 5.05 -11.87
C ASP A 177 3.37 5.21 -13.39
N ALA A 178 2.58 6.18 -13.83
CA ALA A 178 2.45 6.50 -15.25
C ALA A 178 3.77 6.96 -15.90
N MET A 179 4.63 7.68 -15.16
CA MET A 179 5.95 8.10 -15.64
C MET A 179 6.96 6.94 -15.65
N SER A 180 6.90 6.05 -14.68
CA SER A 180 7.82 4.92 -14.55
C SER A 180 7.46 3.74 -15.45
N GLN A 181 6.30 3.77 -16.12
CA GLN A 181 5.78 2.67 -16.95
C GLN A 181 5.74 1.31 -16.21
N GLY A 182 5.44 1.34 -14.92
CA GLY A 182 5.39 0.16 -14.08
C GLY A 182 6.75 -0.41 -13.65
N ASN A 183 7.82 0.34 -13.79
CA ASN A 183 9.15 -0.08 -13.31
C ASN A 183 9.31 0.31 -11.83
N PRO A 184 9.48 -0.64 -10.90
CA PRO A 184 9.55 -0.36 -9.47
C PRO A 184 10.84 0.32 -9.00
N ILE A 185 11.83 0.51 -9.87
CA ILE A 185 13.14 1.10 -9.53
C ILE A 185 13.23 2.56 -9.95
N VAL A 186 12.38 3.00 -10.87
CA VAL A 186 12.28 4.38 -11.35
C VAL A 186 11.20 5.14 -10.62
#